data_508c1be54e40d7b88e8c6253e576c553
#
_entry.id   508c1be54e40d7b88e8c6253e576c553
#
_cell.length_a   1.000
_cell.length_b   1.000
_cell.length_c   1.000
_cell.angle_alpha   90.00
_cell.angle_beta   90.00
_cell.angle_gamma   90.00
#
_symmetry.space_group_name_H-M   'P 1'
#
loop_
_entity.id
_entity.type
_entity.pdbx_description
1 polymer ?
#
loop_
_entity_poly.entity_id
_entity_poly.type
_entity_poly.pdbx_seq_one_letter_code
_entity_poly.pdbx_strand_id
1 'polypeptide(L)'
;METKVILSAPPEYLGRARAHDLPVAHMAYQIGRGFHLFRSNIPLGLKGGLMMLGDGGPDLELGTGGPDTLAAEVIRECILRGFDGAVLAFNRTSPQLHATAAVLSGRLRRQGGELYLPEAYADDSDWARILIPTAISAGSLSARLEEVAGYYGKDRLCLDIERLRMDFCLPTEGEAGQKLSAKAFYNLTRERSPESYFSQDLSAYYFTYQDENGSHFVLYDDAGSIRKKLFLAQKLGIAHAMLFYPEVEDILPAALL
;
A
#
# COMPACT_ATOMS: atom_id res chain seq x y z
N MET A 1 11.44 -3.46 -18.68
CA MET A 1 11.84 -4.09 -17.41
C MET A 1 10.53 -4.51 -16.73
N GLU A 2 10.43 -5.73 -16.23
CA GLU A 2 9.22 -6.20 -15.58
C GLU A 2 9.10 -5.56 -14.18
N THR A 3 7.89 -5.17 -13.80
CA THR A 3 7.63 -4.57 -12.48
C THR A 3 7.60 -5.69 -11.42
N LYS A 4 8.47 -5.60 -10.40
CA LYS A 4 8.48 -6.50 -9.24
C LYS A 4 7.22 -6.26 -8.41
N VAL A 5 6.34 -7.24 -8.37
CA VAL A 5 5.13 -7.20 -7.54
C VAL A 5 5.43 -7.74 -6.15
N ILE A 6 5.00 -7.02 -5.11
CA ILE A 6 5.13 -7.38 -3.70
C ILE A 6 3.72 -7.46 -3.12
N LEU A 7 3.43 -8.52 -2.36
CA LEU A 7 2.15 -8.66 -1.67
C LEU A 7 2.28 -8.20 -0.22
N SER A 8 1.49 -7.23 0.22
CA SER A 8 1.38 -6.92 1.65
C SER A 8 0.26 -7.77 2.27
N ALA A 9 0.57 -8.47 3.35
CA ALA A 9 -0.36 -9.43 3.93
C ALA A 9 -0.35 -9.41 5.47
N PRO A 10 -1.52 -9.31 6.12
CA PRO A 10 -1.66 -9.49 7.56
C PRO A 10 -1.46 -10.96 7.96
N PRO A 11 -1.23 -11.24 9.26
CA PRO A 11 -0.83 -12.56 9.75
C PRO A 11 -1.66 -13.74 9.25
N GLU A 12 -2.97 -13.60 9.20
CA GLU A 12 -3.92 -14.63 8.78
C GLU A 12 -3.89 -14.95 7.28
N TYR A 13 -3.29 -14.06 6.47
CA TYR A 13 -3.14 -14.23 5.02
C TYR A 13 -1.73 -14.64 4.59
N LEU A 14 -0.73 -14.57 5.46
CA LEU A 14 0.68 -14.79 5.10
C LEU A 14 0.93 -16.15 4.41
N GLY A 15 0.31 -17.22 4.90
CA GLY A 15 0.46 -18.54 4.30
C GLY A 15 -0.04 -18.59 2.86
N ARG A 16 -1.21 -17.99 2.59
CA ARG A 16 -1.81 -17.96 1.25
C ARG A 16 -1.07 -17.02 0.31
N ALA A 17 -0.68 -15.83 0.79
CA ALA A 17 0.09 -14.88 0.00
C ALA A 17 1.43 -15.48 -0.49
N ARG A 18 2.12 -16.23 0.36
CA ARG A 18 3.40 -16.88 0.00
C ARG A 18 3.27 -18.03 -1.01
N ALA A 19 2.07 -18.59 -1.19
CA ALA A 19 1.84 -19.64 -2.19
C ALA A 19 1.91 -19.15 -3.64
N HIS A 20 1.99 -17.82 -3.85
CA HIS A 20 2.07 -17.21 -5.18
C HIS A 20 3.51 -16.98 -5.68
N ASP A 21 4.54 -17.45 -4.96
CA ASP A 21 5.97 -17.24 -5.31
C ASP A 21 6.37 -15.77 -5.51
N LEU A 22 5.64 -14.85 -4.87
CA LEU A 22 5.93 -13.42 -4.87
C LEU A 22 6.53 -13.00 -3.51
N PRO A 23 7.37 -11.95 -3.49
CA PRO A 23 7.80 -11.35 -2.24
C PRO A 23 6.61 -10.90 -1.39
N VAL A 24 6.67 -11.15 -0.08
CA VAL A 24 5.60 -10.75 0.84
C VAL A 24 6.13 -9.76 1.88
N ALA A 25 5.42 -8.65 2.05
CA ALA A 25 5.59 -7.71 3.15
C ALA A 25 4.66 -8.11 4.31
N HIS A 26 5.24 -8.50 5.43
CA HIS A 26 4.54 -9.06 6.58
C HIS A 26 3.96 -7.96 7.46
N MET A 27 2.64 -7.73 7.41
CA MET A 27 1.90 -6.73 8.19
C MET A 27 1.67 -7.22 9.63
N ALA A 28 2.74 -7.63 10.30
CA ALA A 28 2.69 -8.23 11.62
C ALA A 28 3.43 -7.40 12.69
N TYR A 29 3.89 -6.23 12.34
CA TYR A 29 4.74 -5.40 13.18
C TYR A 29 4.15 -4.01 13.35
N GLN A 30 4.21 -3.48 14.55
CA GLN A 30 3.72 -2.15 14.88
C GLN A 30 4.63 -1.49 15.92
N ILE A 31 4.61 -0.17 15.96
CA ILE A 31 5.15 0.58 17.08
C ILE A 31 4.18 0.40 18.24
N GLY A 32 4.68 -0.11 19.37
CA GLY A 32 3.92 -0.32 20.60
C GLY A 32 4.23 0.70 21.68
N ARG A 33 3.70 0.48 22.88
CA ARG A 33 3.93 1.35 24.05
C ARG A 33 5.42 1.55 24.32
N GLY A 34 5.80 2.76 24.71
CA GLY A 34 7.19 3.10 24.97
C GLY A 34 8.07 3.19 23.75
N PHE A 35 7.47 3.23 22.55
CA PHE A 35 8.18 3.32 21.27
C PHE A 35 9.07 2.09 20.97
N HIS A 36 8.57 0.90 21.33
CA HIS A 36 9.20 -0.38 21.06
C HIS A 36 8.52 -1.13 19.91
N LEU A 37 9.26 -2.04 19.29
CA LEU A 37 8.72 -2.94 18.27
C LEU A 37 7.77 -3.95 18.90
N PHE A 38 6.50 -3.90 18.51
CA PHE A 38 5.51 -4.92 18.82
C PHE A 38 5.31 -5.83 17.63
N ARG A 39 5.23 -7.14 17.88
CA ARG A 39 4.96 -8.15 16.86
C ARG A 39 3.68 -8.92 17.19
N SER A 40 2.77 -8.98 16.24
CA SER A 40 1.62 -9.89 16.31
C SER A 40 2.08 -11.36 16.31
N ASN A 41 1.22 -12.24 16.79
CA ASN A 41 1.52 -13.68 16.79
C ASN A 41 1.53 -14.23 15.36
N ILE A 42 2.72 -14.57 14.88
CA ILE A 42 2.94 -15.19 13.56
C ILE A 42 3.75 -16.47 13.71
N PRO A 43 3.55 -17.47 12.81
CA PRO A 43 4.33 -18.70 12.84
C PRO A 43 5.84 -18.43 12.77
N LEU A 44 6.62 -19.05 13.66
CA LEU A 44 8.06 -18.86 13.74
C LEU A 44 8.83 -19.30 12.49
N GLY A 45 8.26 -20.23 11.71
CA GLY A 45 8.85 -20.73 10.47
C GLY A 45 8.76 -19.77 9.27
N LEU A 46 7.98 -18.68 9.36
CA LEU A 46 7.87 -17.71 8.28
C LEU A 46 9.09 -16.80 8.27
N LYS A 47 9.91 -16.92 7.23
CA LYS A 47 11.16 -16.15 7.02
C LYS A 47 11.20 -15.55 5.62
N GLY A 48 12.01 -14.51 5.43
CA GLY A 48 12.22 -13.81 4.15
C GLY A 48 11.09 -12.85 3.78
N GLY A 49 11.25 -12.13 2.69
CA GLY A 49 10.39 -11.03 2.28
C GLY A 49 10.70 -9.74 3.03
N LEU A 50 9.69 -8.92 3.32
CA LEU A 50 9.86 -7.60 3.96
C LEU A 50 9.12 -7.55 5.30
N MET A 51 9.67 -6.82 6.27
CA MET A 51 8.93 -6.43 7.46
C MET A 51 8.04 -5.23 7.14
N MET A 52 6.75 -5.27 7.41
CA MET A 52 5.89 -4.09 7.34
C MET A 52 5.59 -3.58 8.74
N LEU A 53 6.05 -2.35 9.02
CA LEU A 53 5.95 -1.69 10.32
C LEU A 53 4.88 -0.60 10.30
N GLY A 54 3.80 -0.79 11.06
CA GLY A 54 2.77 0.23 11.30
C GLY A 54 3.13 1.17 12.44
N ASP A 55 2.49 2.35 12.46
CA ASP A 55 2.69 3.39 13.47
C ASP A 55 1.90 3.17 14.78
N GLY A 56 1.22 2.02 14.93
CA GLY A 56 0.47 1.65 16.11
C GLY A 56 -0.94 2.25 16.19
N GLY A 57 -1.35 3.04 15.20
CA GLY A 57 -2.68 3.65 15.11
C GLY A 57 -2.83 4.99 15.86
N PRO A 58 -3.98 5.68 15.67
CA PRO A 58 -4.18 7.05 16.12
C PRO A 58 -4.19 7.22 17.64
N ASP A 59 -4.64 6.21 18.37
CA ASP A 59 -4.81 6.28 19.82
C ASP A 59 -3.54 5.92 20.61
N LEU A 60 -2.47 5.50 19.92
CA LEU A 60 -1.23 5.14 20.57
C LEU A 60 -0.40 6.39 20.88
N GLU A 61 -0.18 6.66 22.16
CA GLU A 61 0.85 7.58 22.59
C GLU A 61 2.23 6.94 22.39
N LEU A 62 3.05 7.55 21.54
CA LEU A 62 4.37 7.01 21.18
C LEU A 62 5.34 6.95 22.38
N GLY A 63 5.05 7.67 23.48
CA GLY A 63 5.86 7.67 24.68
C GLY A 63 7.23 8.36 24.48
N THR A 64 8.16 8.09 25.39
CA THR A 64 9.48 8.75 25.44
C THR A 64 10.60 7.92 24.80
N GLY A 65 10.29 6.75 24.24
CA GLY A 65 11.28 5.90 23.55
C GLY A 65 11.87 6.58 22.32
N GLY A 66 13.11 6.25 22.02
CA GLY A 66 13.85 6.90 20.93
C GLY A 66 13.81 6.14 19.61
N PRO A 67 13.87 6.86 18.48
CA PRO A 67 13.97 6.27 17.14
C PRO A 67 15.13 5.27 17.00
N ASP A 68 16.25 5.50 17.65
CA ASP A 68 17.41 4.62 17.63
C ASP A 68 17.16 3.25 18.27
N THR A 69 16.42 3.20 19.39
CA THR A 69 16.06 1.95 20.05
C THR A 69 15.13 1.13 19.18
N LEU A 70 14.07 1.74 18.68
CA LEU A 70 13.12 1.08 17.76
C LEU A 70 13.83 0.59 16.48
N ALA A 71 14.67 1.42 15.89
CA ALA A 71 15.43 1.03 14.69
C ALA A 71 16.38 -0.15 14.96
N ALA A 72 17.00 -0.22 16.15
CA ALA A 72 17.82 -1.36 16.53
C ALA A 72 17.01 -2.66 16.67
N GLU A 73 15.78 -2.56 17.21
CA GLU A 73 14.87 -3.69 17.33
C GLU A 73 14.38 -4.17 15.97
N VAL A 74 14.01 -3.25 15.06
CA VAL A 74 13.63 -3.56 13.68
C VAL A 74 14.77 -4.27 12.95
N ILE A 75 15.97 -3.74 12.99
CA ILE A 75 17.15 -4.34 12.34
C ILE A 75 17.43 -5.74 12.88
N ARG A 76 17.38 -5.93 14.21
CA ARG A 76 17.57 -7.24 14.83
C ARG A 76 16.52 -8.25 14.35
N GLU A 77 15.26 -7.85 14.29
CA GLU A 77 14.19 -8.73 13.83
C GLU A 77 14.33 -9.03 12.33
N CYS A 78 14.74 -8.06 11.50
CA CYS A 78 15.06 -8.31 10.10
C CYS A 78 16.12 -9.39 9.92
N ILE A 79 17.22 -9.31 10.69
CA ILE A 79 18.29 -10.33 10.66
C ILE A 79 17.77 -11.70 11.10
N LEU A 80 17.06 -11.75 12.24
CA LEU A 80 16.54 -13.01 12.80
C LEU A 80 15.55 -13.72 11.88
N ARG A 81 14.74 -12.97 11.15
CA ARG A 81 13.73 -13.47 10.22
C ARG A 81 14.21 -13.59 8.79
N GLY A 82 15.41 -13.10 8.47
CA GLY A 82 15.93 -13.05 7.12
C GLY A 82 15.09 -12.17 6.21
N PHE A 83 14.55 -11.05 6.72
CA PHE A 83 13.88 -10.06 5.90
C PHE A 83 14.89 -9.30 5.04
N ASP A 84 14.52 -9.06 3.79
CA ASP A 84 15.33 -8.29 2.82
C ASP A 84 15.31 -6.78 3.15
N GLY A 85 14.41 -6.33 4.03
CA GLY A 85 14.26 -4.94 4.42
C GLY A 85 12.94 -4.64 5.10
N ALA A 86 12.51 -3.38 5.05
CA ALA A 86 11.31 -2.91 5.71
C ALA A 86 10.42 -2.02 4.82
N VAL A 87 9.13 -2.04 5.12
CA VAL A 87 8.11 -1.13 4.61
C VAL A 87 7.56 -0.36 5.80
N LEU A 88 7.57 0.97 5.76
CA LEU A 88 6.89 1.79 6.76
C LEU A 88 5.45 2.04 6.31
N ALA A 89 4.49 1.56 7.07
CA ALA A 89 3.07 1.77 6.86
C ALA A 89 2.55 2.80 7.88
N PHE A 90 3.11 4.01 7.84
CA PHE A 90 2.76 5.10 8.75
C PHE A 90 1.64 5.94 8.15
N ASN A 91 0.51 6.03 8.85
CA ASN A 91 -0.68 6.78 8.44
C ASN A 91 -0.74 8.20 9.02
N ARG A 92 0.12 8.51 9.97
CA ARG A 92 0.24 9.84 10.59
C ARG A 92 1.68 10.33 10.49
N THR A 93 1.88 11.61 10.67
CA THR A 93 3.20 12.25 10.67
C THR A 93 3.51 12.80 12.07
N SER A 94 4.75 12.64 12.50
CA SER A 94 5.28 13.28 13.70
C SER A 94 6.80 13.39 13.61
N PRO A 95 7.42 14.34 14.33
CA PRO A 95 8.89 14.45 14.35
C PRO A 95 9.59 13.14 14.75
N GLN A 96 8.98 12.37 15.64
CA GLN A 96 9.51 11.10 16.12
C GLN A 96 9.46 10.00 15.05
N LEU A 97 8.39 9.95 14.23
CA LEU A 97 8.28 9.02 13.12
C LEU A 97 9.21 9.40 11.96
N HIS A 98 9.37 10.69 11.66
CA HIS A 98 10.36 11.18 10.69
C HIS A 98 11.79 10.79 11.13
N ALA A 99 12.15 11.05 12.38
CA ALA A 99 13.44 10.62 12.91
C ALA A 99 13.63 9.09 12.82
N THR A 100 12.57 8.31 13.03
CA THR A 100 12.61 6.84 12.88
C THR A 100 12.87 6.44 11.44
N ALA A 101 12.19 7.04 10.47
CA ALA A 101 12.39 6.78 9.05
C ALA A 101 13.84 7.08 8.63
N ALA A 102 14.39 8.23 9.05
CA ALA A 102 15.75 8.62 8.76
C ALA A 102 16.79 7.66 9.37
N VAL A 103 16.62 7.27 10.66
CA VAL A 103 17.52 6.32 11.32
C VAL A 103 17.46 4.94 10.68
N LEU A 104 16.26 4.43 10.37
CA LEU A 104 16.07 3.16 9.66
C LEU A 104 16.70 3.20 8.27
N SER A 105 16.50 4.28 7.52
CA SER A 105 17.13 4.50 6.22
C SER A 105 18.64 4.33 6.31
N GLY A 106 19.30 5.04 7.23
CA GLY A 106 20.74 4.94 7.41
C GLY A 106 21.22 3.54 7.81
N ARG A 107 20.47 2.82 8.63
CA ARG A 107 20.84 1.46 9.10
C ARG A 107 20.63 0.40 8.03
N LEU A 108 19.48 0.39 7.35
CA LEU A 108 19.17 -0.57 6.29
C LEU A 108 20.12 -0.41 5.09
N ARG A 109 20.43 0.84 4.69
CA ARG A 109 21.41 1.09 3.62
C ARG A 109 22.78 0.44 3.91
N ARG A 110 23.27 0.55 5.14
CA ARG A 110 24.56 -0.06 5.53
C ARG A 110 24.55 -1.60 5.50
N GLN A 111 23.35 -2.20 5.57
CA GLN A 111 23.17 -3.65 5.51
C GLN A 111 22.80 -4.16 4.09
N GLY A 112 22.67 -3.26 3.11
CA GLY A 112 22.22 -3.60 1.78
C GLY A 112 20.74 -4.01 1.74
N GLY A 113 19.94 -3.59 2.75
CA GLY A 113 18.51 -3.91 2.81
C GLY A 113 17.66 -2.96 1.97
N GLU A 114 16.40 -3.36 1.71
CA GLU A 114 15.40 -2.54 1.04
C GLU A 114 14.62 -1.68 2.05
N LEU A 115 14.18 -0.48 1.63
CA LEU A 115 13.28 0.36 2.42
C LEU A 115 12.23 0.99 1.53
N TYR A 116 10.97 0.94 1.99
CA TYR A 116 9.81 1.56 1.35
C TYR A 116 9.16 2.53 2.33
N LEU A 117 8.89 3.75 1.90
CA LEU A 117 8.36 4.84 2.72
C LEU A 117 7.06 5.38 2.11
N PRO A 118 6.07 5.77 2.93
CA PRO A 118 4.98 6.62 2.44
C PRO A 118 5.53 7.94 1.90
N GLU A 119 4.84 8.57 0.94
CA GLU A 119 5.28 9.81 0.30
C GLU A 119 5.58 10.94 1.30
N ALA A 120 4.83 11.02 2.41
CA ALA A 120 5.07 11.99 3.47
C ALA A 120 6.45 11.88 4.14
N TYR A 121 7.14 10.78 3.95
CA TYR A 121 8.48 10.49 4.51
C TYR A 121 9.59 10.46 3.46
N ALA A 122 9.30 10.92 2.24
CA ALA A 122 10.23 10.82 1.11
C ALA A 122 11.56 11.56 1.35
N ASP A 123 11.52 12.65 2.12
CA ASP A 123 12.70 13.47 2.45
C ASP A 123 13.60 12.88 3.55
N ASP A 124 13.10 11.85 4.27
CA ASP A 124 13.88 11.17 5.32
C ASP A 124 14.91 10.16 4.73
N SER A 125 14.92 9.99 3.41
CA SER A 125 15.84 9.09 2.71
C SER A 125 16.09 9.55 1.28
N ASP A 126 17.34 9.49 0.84
CA ASP A 126 17.76 9.79 -0.54
C ASP A 126 17.75 8.58 -1.47
N TRP A 127 17.47 7.37 -0.96
CA TRP A 127 17.57 6.11 -1.70
C TRP A 127 16.35 5.17 -1.55
N ALA A 128 15.60 5.29 -0.44
CA ALA A 128 14.43 4.46 -0.20
C ALA A 128 13.39 4.63 -1.31
N ARG A 129 12.60 3.59 -1.55
CA ARG A 129 11.47 3.64 -2.47
C ARG A 129 10.28 4.30 -1.81
N ILE A 130 9.56 5.07 -2.59
CA ILE A 130 8.42 5.87 -2.13
C ILE A 130 7.15 5.19 -2.62
N LEU A 131 6.26 4.88 -1.69
CA LEU A 131 4.94 4.30 -1.95
C LEU A 131 4.02 5.40 -2.50
N ILE A 132 3.58 5.24 -3.73
CA ILE A 132 2.68 6.18 -4.41
C ILE A 132 1.30 5.52 -4.55
N PRO A 133 0.29 6.02 -3.83
CA PRO A 133 -1.07 5.50 -3.91
C PRO A 133 -1.64 5.63 -5.33
N THR A 134 -2.28 4.56 -5.82
CA THR A 134 -2.95 4.53 -7.12
C THR A 134 -4.47 4.66 -7.02
N ALA A 135 -5.01 4.67 -5.80
CA ALA A 135 -6.41 4.84 -5.52
C ALA A 135 -6.78 6.34 -5.51
N ILE A 136 -6.90 6.94 -6.69
CA ILE A 136 -7.30 8.34 -6.87
C ILE A 136 -8.74 8.45 -7.33
N SER A 137 -9.45 9.50 -6.92
CA SER A 137 -10.84 9.79 -7.31
C SER A 137 -10.97 11.03 -8.23
N ALA A 138 -9.88 11.72 -8.50
CA ALA A 138 -9.84 12.88 -9.38
C ALA A 138 -8.46 13.00 -10.06
N GLY A 139 -8.42 13.75 -11.17
CA GLY A 139 -7.20 13.97 -11.95
C GLY A 139 -6.83 12.78 -12.83
N SER A 140 -5.54 12.67 -13.18
CA SER A 140 -5.02 11.60 -14.02
C SER A 140 -3.90 10.85 -13.30
N LEU A 141 -4.03 9.52 -13.17
CA LEU A 141 -3.02 8.67 -12.55
C LEU A 141 -1.69 8.74 -13.33
N SER A 142 -1.76 8.73 -14.67
CA SER A 142 -0.55 8.86 -15.50
C SER A 142 0.18 10.16 -15.23
N ALA A 143 -0.54 11.29 -15.25
CA ALA A 143 0.05 12.61 -14.99
C ALA A 143 0.65 12.69 -13.57
N ARG A 144 -0.04 12.15 -12.57
CA ARG A 144 0.47 12.08 -11.19
C ARG A 144 1.76 11.28 -11.10
N LEU A 145 1.81 10.11 -11.74
CA LEU A 145 3.01 9.27 -11.73
C LEU A 145 4.18 9.91 -12.49
N GLU A 146 3.91 10.60 -13.59
CA GLU A 146 4.94 11.35 -14.33
C GLU A 146 5.49 12.52 -13.49
N GLU A 147 4.63 13.25 -12.79
CA GLU A 147 5.01 14.32 -11.87
C GLU A 147 5.94 13.82 -10.77
N VAL A 148 5.53 12.78 -10.02
CA VAL A 148 6.33 12.25 -8.92
C VAL A 148 7.61 11.57 -9.41
N ALA A 149 7.59 10.97 -10.62
CA ALA A 149 8.79 10.43 -11.25
C ALA A 149 9.79 11.54 -11.63
N GLY A 150 9.30 12.71 -12.04
CA GLY A 150 10.13 13.88 -12.28
C GLY A 150 10.75 14.45 -10.99
N TYR A 151 10.02 14.38 -9.87
CA TYR A 151 10.46 14.93 -8.60
C TYR A 151 11.40 13.98 -7.83
N TYR A 152 11.01 12.71 -7.66
CA TYR A 152 11.75 11.74 -6.84
C TYR A 152 12.71 10.85 -7.65
N GLY A 153 12.51 10.75 -8.96
CA GLY A 153 13.16 9.76 -9.81
C GLY A 153 12.38 8.44 -9.87
N LYS A 154 12.14 7.92 -11.07
CA LYS A 154 11.34 6.70 -11.31
C LYS A 154 11.86 5.46 -10.58
N ASP A 155 13.18 5.37 -10.37
CA ASP A 155 13.82 4.23 -9.70
C ASP A 155 13.50 4.17 -8.20
N ARG A 156 13.05 5.30 -7.64
CA ARG A 156 12.60 5.41 -6.25
C ARG A 156 11.11 5.20 -6.07
N LEU A 157 10.33 5.00 -7.13
CA LEU A 157 8.89 4.83 -7.00
C LEU A 157 8.52 3.36 -6.80
N CYS A 158 7.49 3.15 -5.99
CA CYS A 158 6.76 1.90 -5.85
C CYS A 158 5.27 2.23 -5.87
N LEU A 159 4.52 1.67 -6.82
CA LEU A 159 3.07 1.83 -6.82
C LEU A 159 2.48 1.14 -5.58
N ASP A 160 1.66 1.86 -4.82
CA ASP A 160 0.84 1.29 -3.76
C ASP A 160 -0.58 1.09 -4.32
N ILE A 161 -0.89 -0.17 -4.65
CA ILE A 161 -2.14 -0.54 -5.32
C ILE A 161 -3.12 -1.09 -4.30
N GLU A 162 -3.98 -0.21 -3.78
CA GLU A 162 -5.23 -0.60 -3.12
C GLU A 162 -6.32 -0.83 -4.18
N ARG A 163 -7.10 -1.89 -4.02
CA ARG A 163 -8.27 -2.15 -4.87
C ARG A 163 -9.39 -1.19 -4.53
N LEU A 164 -9.69 -0.27 -5.43
CA LEU A 164 -10.78 0.70 -5.28
C LEU A 164 -12.14 0.00 -5.20
N ARG A 165 -12.98 0.45 -4.29
CA ARG A 165 -14.43 0.24 -4.22
C ARG A 165 -15.02 1.40 -3.42
N MET A 166 -15.28 2.52 -4.10
CA MET A 166 -15.75 3.76 -3.47
C MET A 166 -17.07 4.18 -4.06
N ASP A 167 -18.00 4.54 -3.21
CA ASP A 167 -19.30 5.09 -3.58
C ASP A 167 -19.38 6.57 -3.19
N PHE A 168 -19.70 7.42 -4.13
CA PHE A 168 -19.84 8.87 -3.96
C PHE A 168 -21.29 9.26 -4.22
N CYS A 169 -21.98 9.81 -3.23
CA CYS A 169 -23.29 10.44 -3.41
C CYS A 169 -23.08 11.81 -4.05
N LEU A 170 -23.85 12.12 -5.09
CA LEU A 170 -23.73 13.36 -5.86
C LEU A 170 -24.88 14.32 -5.51
N PRO A 171 -24.59 15.65 -5.39
CA PRO A 171 -23.30 16.29 -5.56
C PRO A 171 -22.37 16.03 -4.37
N THR A 172 -21.09 15.75 -4.64
CA THR A 172 -20.08 15.60 -3.58
C THR A 172 -19.65 16.98 -3.09
N GLU A 173 -20.31 17.55 -2.13
CA GLU A 173 -19.93 18.85 -1.52
C GLU A 173 -18.68 18.72 -0.62
N GLY A 174 -17.62 18.12 -1.15
CA GLY A 174 -16.35 17.89 -0.42
C GLY A 174 -16.36 16.65 0.49
N GLU A 175 -17.39 15.83 0.46
CA GLU A 175 -17.45 14.58 1.21
C GLU A 175 -16.56 13.51 0.57
N ALA A 176 -15.77 12.84 1.41
CA ALA A 176 -15.04 11.66 0.99
C ALA A 176 -16.01 10.54 0.63
N GLY A 177 -15.79 9.86 -0.52
CA GLY A 177 -16.62 8.70 -0.87
C GLY A 177 -16.59 7.61 0.20
N GLN A 178 -17.64 6.82 0.27
CA GLN A 178 -17.75 5.70 1.20
C GLN A 178 -17.05 4.46 0.61
N LYS A 179 -16.10 3.86 1.36
CA LYS A 179 -15.47 2.59 0.97
C LYS A 179 -16.49 1.45 1.09
N LEU A 180 -16.71 0.74 -0.02
CA LEU A 180 -17.58 -0.44 -0.06
C LEU A 180 -16.79 -1.70 0.32
N SER A 181 -17.35 -2.51 1.21
CA SER A 181 -16.84 -3.87 1.42
C SER A 181 -17.03 -4.71 0.15
N ALA A 182 -16.24 -5.78 -0.03
CA ALA A 182 -16.40 -6.70 -1.15
C ALA A 182 -17.85 -7.24 -1.26
N LYS A 183 -18.47 -7.55 -0.10
CA LYS A 183 -19.87 -8.03 -0.04
C LYS A 183 -20.87 -6.94 -0.45
N ALA A 184 -20.68 -5.70 0.04
CA ALA A 184 -21.57 -4.59 -0.33
C ALA A 184 -21.49 -4.28 -1.82
N PHE A 185 -20.28 -4.23 -2.39
CA PHE A 185 -20.04 -4.03 -3.81
C PHE A 185 -20.66 -5.16 -4.66
N TYR A 186 -20.46 -6.43 -4.27
CA TYR A 186 -21.07 -7.57 -4.96
C TYR A 186 -22.61 -7.51 -4.95
N ASN A 187 -23.22 -7.20 -3.81
CA ASN A 187 -24.68 -7.08 -3.72
C ASN A 187 -25.19 -5.94 -4.62
N LEU A 188 -24.56 -4.76 -4.53
CA LEU A 188 -24.92 -3.59 -5.33
C LEU A 188 -24.87 -3.88 -6.83
N THR A 189 -23.78 -4.48 -7.30
CA THR A 189 -23.61 -4.82 -8.74
C THR A 189 -24.61 -5.89 -9.20
N ARG A 190 -24.91 -6.88 -8.35
CA ARG A 190 -25.89 -7.92 -8.66
C ARG A 190 -27.33 -7.38 -8.71
N GLU A 191 -27.71 -6.51 -7.79
CA GLU A 191 -29.06 -5.95 -7.69
C GLU A 191 -29.34 -4.93 -8.78
N ARG A 192 -28.35 -4.08 -9.09
CA ARG A 192 -28.52 -2.99 -10.05
C ARG A 192 -28.13 -3.38 -11.49
N SER A 193 -27.28 -4.42 -11.65
CA SER A 193 -26.72 -4.84 -12.96
C SER A 193 -26.26 -3.64 -13.80
N PRO A 194 -25.44 -2.71 -13.23
CA PRO A 194 -25.13 -1.44 -13.88
C PRO A 194 -24.22 -1.63 -15.08
N GLU A 195 -24.39 -0.78 -16.10
CA GLU A 195 -23.42 -0.66 -17.17
C GLU A 195 -22.15 0.02 -16.63
N SER A 196 -20.98 -0.59 -16.87
CA SER A 196 -19.71 -0.13 -16.35
C SER A 196 -18.83 0.44 -17.44
N TYR A 197 -18.15 1.54 -17.12
CA TYR A 197 -17.25 2.27 -18.03
C TYR A 197 -15.86 2.33 -17.46
N PHE A 198 -14.84 2.40 -18.32
CA PHE A 198 -13.46 2.55 -17.90
C PHE A 198 -13.01 4.01 -18.04
N SER A 199 -12.53 4.59 -16.94
CA SER A 199 -11.86 5.89 -16.94
C SER A 199 -10.36 5.71 -17.23
N GLN A 200 -9.89 6.26 -18.35
CA GLN A 200 -8.45 6.25 -18.68
C GLN A 200 -7.65 7.07 -17.68
N ASP A 201 -8.19 8.21 -17.24
CA ASP A 201 -7.52 9.10 -16.30
C ASP A 201 -7.33 8.45 -14.93
N LEU A 202 -8.37 7.85 -14.39
CA LEU A 202 -8.33 7.20 -13.08
C LEU A 202 -7.72 5.78 -13.14
N SER A 203 -7.56 5.22 -14.35
CA SER A 203 -7.19 3.81 -14.56
C SER A 203 -8.05 2.85 -13.74
N ALA A 204 -9.35 3.13 -13.67
CA ALA A 204 -10.32 2.38 -12.88
C ALA A 204 -11.67 2.33 -13.61
N TYR A 205 -12.52 1.38 -13.24
CA TYR A 205 -13.89 1.30 -13.73
C TYR A 205 -14.83 2.13 -12.88
N TYR A 206 -15.93 2.57 -13.49
CA TYR A 206 -17.00 3.25 -12.78
C TYR A 206 -18.37 2.89 -13.35
N PHE A 207 -19.40 3.07 -12.53
CA PHE A 207 -20.81 3.09 -12.93
C PHE A 207 -21.57 4.11 -12.09
N THR A 208 -22.78 4.44 -12.52
CA THR A 208 -23.69 5.31 -11.79
C THR A 208 -24.99 4.59 -11.49
N TYR A 209 -25.63 4.95 -10.39
CA TYR A 209 -26.98 4.50 -10.06
C TYR A 209 -27.73 5.61 -9.31
N GLN A 210 -29.05 5.41 -9.14
CA GLN A 210 -29.91 6.29 -8.33
C GLN A 210 -30.63 5.50 -7.26
N ASP A 211 -30.79 6.12 -6.09
CA ASP A 211 -31.63 5.64 -5.01
C ASP A 211 -32.39 6.80 -4.34
N GLU A 212 -32.97 6.57 -3.17
CA GLU A 212 -33.74 7.58 -2.40
C GLU A 212 -32.87 8.74 -1.89
N ASN A 213 -31.54 8.56 -1.77
CA ASN A 213 -30.60 9.58 -1.32
C ASN A 213 -30.04 10.43 -2.47
N GLY A 214 -30.23 9.99 -3.73
CA GLY A 214 -29.78 10.75 -4.89
C GLY A 214 -29.06 9.92 -5.95
N SER A 215 -28.22 10.60 -6.71
CA SER A 215 -27.37 9.97 -7.73
C SER A 215 -26.05 9.54 -7.10
N HIS A 216 -25.60 8.35 -7.46
CA HIS A 216 -24.36 7.77 -6.98
C HIS A 216 -23.36 7.54 -8.11
N PHE A 217 -22.08 7.73 -7.84
CA PHE A 217 -20.95 7.40 -8.70
C PHE A 217 -20.07 6.39 -7.97
N VAL A 218 -19.99 5.18 -8.50
CA VAL A 218 -19.18 4.11 -7.92
C VAL A 218 -17.92 3.92 -8.73
N LEU A 219 -16.75 4.10 -8.09
CA LEU A 219 -15.43 3.89 -8.67
C LEU A 219 -14.85 2.60 -8.12
N TYR A 220 -14.34 1.71 -9.01
CA TYR A 220 -13.85 0.41 -8.57
C TYR A 220 -12.73 -0.15 -9.44
N ASP A 221 -11.95 -1.05 -8.85
CA ASP A 221 -10.94 -1.85 -9.54
C ASP A 221 -11.39 -3.31 -9.70
N ASP A 222 -11.03 -3.86 -10.85
CA ASP A 222 -11.03 -5.30 -11.15
C ASP A 222 -9.62 -5.78 -11.55
N ALA A 223 -9.51 -7.03 -11.99
CA ALA A 223 -8.24 -7.57 -12.48
C ALA A 223 -7.69 -6.80 -13.69
N GLY A 224 -8.58 -6.34 -14.58
CA GLY A 224 -8.20 -5.60 -15.79
C GLY A 224 -7.63 -4.21 -15.48
N SER A 225 -8.25 -3.47 -14.55
CA SER A 225 -7.75 -2.14 -14.15
C SER A 225 -6.43 -2.24 -13.37
N ILE A 226 -6.29 -3.22 -12.46
CA ILE A 226 -5.01 -3.46 -11.76
C ILE A 226 -3.90 -3.80 -12.76
N ARG A 227 -4.17 -4.67 -13.74
CA ARG A 227 -3.20 -4.96 -14.82
C ARG A 227 -2.80 -3.71 -15.58
N LYS A 228 -3.74 -2.83 -15.89
CA LYS A 228 -3.43 -1.55 -16.56
C LYS A 228 -2.57 -0.63 -15.69
N LYS A 229 -2.78 -0.59 -14.37
CA LYS A 229 -1.91 0.14 -13.44
C LYS A 229 -0.48 -0.45 -13.43
N LEU A 230 -0.34 -1.76 -13.41
CA LEU A 230 0.96 -2.44 -13.51
C LEU A 230 1.65 -2.17 -14.86
N PHE A 231 0.88 -2.21 -15.97
CA PHE A 231 1.39 -1.87 -17.29
C PHE A 231 1.83 -0.39 -17.38
N LEU A 232 1.08 0.53 -16.76
CA LEU A 232 1.47 1.94 -16.67
C LEU A 232 2.79 2.11 -15.90
N ALA A 233 2.96 1.40 -14.77
CA ALA A 233 4.23 1.37 -14.04
C ALA A 233 5.39 0.94 -14.95
N GLN A 234 5.20 -0.18 -15.67
CA GLN A 234 6.19 -0.70 -16.59
C GLN A 234 6.54 0.30 -17.70
N LYS A 235 5.53 0.95 -18.29
CA LYS A 235 5.70 1.98 -19.32
C LYS A 235 6.51 3.18 -18.83
N LEU A 236 6.29 3.61 -17.60
CA LEU A 236 7.02 4.72 -16.96
C LEU A 236 8.39 4.30 -16.41
N GLY A 237 8.70 3.01 -16.43
CA GLY A 237 9.96 2.46 -15.91
C GLY A 237 9.99 2.37 -14.39
N ILE A 238 8.82 2.33 -13.73
CA ILE A 238 8.68 2.11 -12.29
C ILE A 238 8.81 0.61 -12.03
N ALA A 239 9.85 0.24 -11.26
CA ALA A 239 10.26 -1.15 -11.12
C ALA A 239 9.51 -1.93 -10.03
N HIS A 240 8.74 -1.27 -9.17
CA HIS A 240 8.11 -1.88 -8.01
C HIS A 240 6.61 -1.52 -7.90
N ALA A 241 5.81 -2.51 -7.48
CA ALA A 241 4.42 -2.32 -7.11
C ALA A 241 4.09 -3.18 -5.88
N MET A 242 3.31 -2.64 -4.96
CA MET A 242 2.82 -3.33 -3.76
C MET A 242 1.31 -3.47 -3.86
N LEU A 243 0.79 -4.69 -3.61
CA LEU A 243 -0.63 -5.00 -3.63
C LEU A 243 -1.07 -5.51 -2.25
N PHE A 244 -2.15 -4.96 -1.72
CA PHE A 244 -2.74 -5.46 -0.49
C PHE A 244 -3.48 -6.78 -0.76
N TYR A 245 -2.86 -7.91 -0.36
CA TYR A 245 -3.29 -9.26 -0.71
C TYR A 245 -4.74 -9.58 -0.36
N PRO A 246 -5.28 -9.24 0.84
CA PRO A 246 -6.68 -9.53 1.17
C PRO A 246 -7.71 -8.94 0.20
N GLU A 247 -7.38 -7.84 -0.46
CA GLU A 247 -8.30 -7.19 -1.41
C GLU A 247 -8.17 -7.72 -2.84
N VAL A 248 -7.05 -8.38 -3.17
CA VAL A 248 -6.78 -8.86 -4.53
C VAL A 248 -6.71 -10.38 -4.65
N GLU A 249 -6.83 -11.11 -3.55
CA GLU A 249 -6.70 -12.58 -3.53
C GLU A 249 -7.55 -13.29 -4.59
N ASP A 250 -8.81 -12.85 -4.76
CA ASP A 250 -9.79 -13.41 -5.69
C ASP A 250 -9.46 -13.13 -7.17
N ILE A 251 -8.69 -12.09 -7.45
CA ILE A 251 -8.38 -11.64 -8.81
C ILE A 251 -6.90 -11.68 -9.16
N LEU A 252 -6.02 -11.99 -8.20
CA LEU A 252 -4.57 -11.89 -8.34
C LEU A 252 -4.02 -12.64 -9.58
N PRO A 253 -4.40 -13.91 -9.83
CA PRO A 253 -3.90 -14.61 -11.03
C PRO A 253 -4.26 -13.88 -12.33
N ALA A 254 -5.49 -13.34 -12.41
CA ALA A 254 -5.95 -12.62 -13.58
C ALA A 254 -5.34 -11.21 -13.71
N ALA A 255 -4.95 -10.59 -12.60
CA ALA A 255 -4.32 -9.27 -12.60
C ALA A 255 -2.84 -9.32 -13.01
N LEU A 256 -2.18 -10.49 -12.87
CA LEU A 256 -0.76 -10.69 -13.19
C LEU A 256 -0.51 -11.30 -14.59
N LEU A 257 -1.57 -11.72 -15.31
CA LEU A 257 -1.50 -12.22 -16.69
C LEU A 257 -1.31 -11.07 -17.68
#